data_0cb822a2de99bc9dda0a7fec540142fc
#
_entry.id   0cb822a2de99bc9dda0a7fec540142fc
#
_cell.length_a   1.000
_cell.length_b   1.000
_cell.length_c   1.000
_cell.angle_alpha   90.00
_cell.angle_beta   90.00
_cell.angle_gamma   90.00
#
_symmetry.space_group_name_H-M   'P 1'
#
loop_
_entity.id
_entity.type
_entity.pdbx_description
1 polymer ?
#
loop_
_entity_poly.entity_id
_entity_poly.type
_entity_poly.pdbx_seq_one_letter_code
_entity_poly.pdbx_strand_id
1 'polypeptide(L)'
;KSSDGFHYLADYSLPFYALDARQAWRLSFESTQEIITQYQLGKKITEVQRDQKNAEISRGISAGLVDGITRRYVVGLREEKYNYAQGNRLPAPNTLPQDLSLVYPFMEYESIEDNFALAYNISQIYRTEDLSIGKQLRFGVGYDPAGDQRLVLQGSASDTLLSQRKMLLQWRGNWYGRWNRNDNAWEDTLINFD
;
A
#
# COMPACT_ATOMS: atom_id res chain seq x y z
N LYS A 1 0.75 -15.61 -18.55
CA LYS A 1 -0.52 -16.24 -18.15
C LYS A 1 -0.22 -17.29 -17.10
N SER A 2 -0.70 -17.09 -15.88
CA SER A 2 -0.80 -18.15 -14.88
C SER A 2 -1.94 -19.08 -15.28
N SER A 3 -1.85 -20.37 -14.99
CA SER A 3 -2.95 -21.33 -15.20
C SER A 3 -4.17 -21.00 -14.33
N ASP A 4 -4.00 -20.17 -13.32
CA ASP A 4 -4.96 -19.91 -12.25
C ASP A 4 -5.46 -18.47 -12.22
N GLY A 5 -5.20 -17.68 -13.28
CA GLY A 5 -5.70 -16.32 -13.38
C GLY A 5 -4.95 -15.42 -14.36
N PHE A 6 -5.27 -14.13 -14.30
CA PHE A 6 -4.60 -13.09 -15.10
C PHE A 6 -4.39 -11.83 -14.26
N HIS A 7 -3.42 -11.04 -14.68
CA HIS A 7 -3.15 -9.72 -14.13
C HIS A 7 -2.87 -8.73 -15.27
N TYR A 8 -3.59 -7.61 -15.27
CA TYR A 8 -3.37 -6.49 -16.17
C TYR A 8 -3.06 -5.25 -15.36
N LEU A 9 -2.02 -4.53 -15.75
CA LEU A 9 -1.64 -3.26 -15.16
C LEU A 9 -1.39 -2.24 -16.27
N ALA A 10 -2.01 -1.08 -16.16
CA ALA A 10 -1.71 0.12 -16.92
C ALA A 10 -1.38 1.22 -15.89
N ASP A 11 -0.16 1.72 -15.90
CA ASP A 11 0.29 2.82 -15.05
C ASP A 11 0.97 3.88 -15.92
N TYR A 12 0.44 5.08 -15.84
CA TYR A 12 1.00 6.25 -16.48
C TYR A 12 1.20 7.32 -15.40
N SER A 13 2.45 7.57 -15.03
CA SER A 13 2.73 8.39 -13.86
C SER A 13 4.02 9.19 -13.98
N LEU A 14 4.05 10.32 -13.29
CA LEU A 14 5.25 11.06 -12.93
C LEU A 14 5.35 11.06 -11.41
N PRO A 15 6.14 10.16 -10.80
CA PRO A 15 6.30 10.11 -9.35
C PRO A 15 7.18 11.26 -8.84
N PHE A 16 7.20 11.46 -7.53
CA PHE A 16 8.24 12.26 -6.90
C PHE A 16 9.57 11.50 -6.95
N TYR A 17 10.33 11.69 -8.03
CA TYR A 17 11.56 10.96 -8.32
C TYR A 17 12.76 11.41 -7.48
N ALA A 18 12.68 12.55 -6.79
CA ALA A 18 13.73 13.09 -5.93
C ALA A 18 13.12 13.91 -4.79
N LEU A 19 13.88 14.20 -3.74
CA LEU A 19 13.41 14.96 -2.58
C LEU A 19 13.01 16.42 -2.94
N ASP A 20 13.62 16.99 -3.95
CA ASP A 20 13.33 18.33 -4.47
C ASP A 20 12.21 18.35 -5.54
N ALA A 21 11.70 17.19 -5.97
CA ALA A 21 10.60 17.11 -6.92
C ALA A 21 9.34 17.79 -6.35
N ARG A 22 8.76 18.69 -7.13
CA ARG A 22 7.65 19.56 -6.66
C ARG A 22 6.27 19.10 -7.12
N GLN A 23 6.21 18.22 -8.10
CA GLN A 23 4.95 17.76 -8.68
C GLN A 23 5.02 16.26 -8.96
N ALA A 24 3.90 15.61 -8.77
CA ALA A 24 3.66 14.22 -9.15
C ALA A 24 2.24 14.09 -9.69
N TRP A 25 2.01 13.08 -10.50
CA TRP A 25 0.67 12.67 -10.91
C TRP A 25 0.66 11.19 -11.26
N ARG A 26 -0.49 10.58 -11.16
CA ARG A 26 -0.68 9.17 -11.50
C ARG A 26 -2.05 8.94 -12.10
N LEU A 27 -2.08 8.11 -13.15
CA LEU A 27 -3.27 7.46 -13.69
C LEU A 27 -2.95 5.98 -13.77
N SER A 28 -3.64 5.17 -12.98
CA SER A 28 -3.41 3.73 -12.96
C SER A 28 -4.71 2.95 -13.01
N PHE A 29 -4.62 1.79 -13.64
CA PHE A 29 -5.66 0.78 -13.66
C PHE A 29 -5.02 -0.59 -13.49
N GLU A 30 -5.57 -1.38 -12.58
CA GLU A 30 -5.16 -2.74 -12.33
C GLU A 30 -6.38 -3.66 -12.34
N SER A 31 -6.26 -4.82 -12.95
CA SER A 31 -7.28 -5.86 -12.92
C SER A 31 -6.62 -7.21 -12.71
N THR A 32 -6.98 -7.88 -11.64
CA THR A 32 -6.45 -9.19 -11.25
C THR A 32 -7.59 -10.16 -11.08
N GLN A 33 -7.46 -11.33 -11.72
CA GLN A 33 -8.30 -12.48 -11.43
C GLN A 33 -7.40 -13.60 -10.94
N GLU A 34 -7.74 -14.17 -9.80
CA GLU A 34 -6.98 -15.29 -9.23
C GLU A 34 -7.89 -16.32 -8.57
N ILE A 35 -7.41 -17.55 -8.50
CA ILE A 35 -8.03 -18.65 -7.78
C ILE A 35 -7.33 -18.84 -6.44
N ILE A 36 -8.04 -18.56 -5.36
CA ILE A 36 -7.55 -18.76 -3.99
C ILE A 36 -7.97 -20.16 -3.54
N THR A 37 -6.97 -21.03 -3.34
CA THR A 37 -7.21 -22.40 -2.87
C THR A 37 -6.95 -22.49 -1.37
N GLN A 38 -7.90 -23.01 -0.62
CA GLN A 38 -7.73 -23.29 0.79
C GLN A 38 -7.25 -24.74 0.99
N TYR A 39 -6.36 -24.91 1.96
CA TYR A 39 -5.77 -26.19 2.30
C TYR A 39 -6.10 -26.59 3.73
N GLN A 40 -6.40 -27.84 3.94
CA GLN A 40 -6.50 -28.46 5.26
C GLN A 40 -5.68 -29.76 5.28
N LEU A 41 -4.76 -29.86 6.23
CA LEU A 41 -3.83 -30.99 6.36
C LEU A 41 -3.12 -31.36 5.04
N GLY A 42 -2.70 -30.33 4.27
CA GLY A 42 -2.02 -30.50 2.99
C GLY A 42 -2.92 -30.85 1.80
N LYS A 43 -4.22 -31.01 2.00
CA LYS A 43 -5.18 -31.29 0.92
C LYS A 43 -5.93 -30.02 0.54
N LYS A 44 -6.13 -29.83 -0.77
CA LYS A 44 -6.98 -28.77 -1.31
C LYS A 44 -8.44 -29.08 -0.98
N ILE A 45 -9.14 -28.17 -0.31
CA ILE A 45 -10.52 -28.41 0.14
C ILE A 45 -11.55 -27.53 -0.57
N THR A 46 -11.24 -26.24 -0.77
CA THR A 46 -12.15 -25.29 -1.40
C THR A 46 -11.39 -24.33 -2.31
N GLU A 47 -12.10 -23.74 -3.26
CA GLU A 47 -11.58 -22.70 -4.15
C GLU A 47 -12.54 -21.50 -4.20
N VAL A 48 -11.96 -20.31 -4.21
CA VAL A 48 -12.68 -19.05 -4.42
C VAL A 48 -12.00 -18.30 -5.56
N GLN A 49 -12.76 -17.90 -6.55
CA GLN A 49 -12.30 -16.94 -7.55
C GLN A 49 -12.42 -15.54 -6.97
N ARG A 50 -11.36 -14.76 -7.01
CA ARG A 50 -11.33 -13.34 -6.66
C ARG A 50 -11.05 -12.52 -7.92
N ASP A 51 -11.96 -11.62 -8.25
CA ASP A 51 -11.79 -10.61 -9.29
C ASP A 51 -11.59 -9.26 -8.61
N GLN A 52 -10.41 -8.70 -8.72
CA GLN A 52 -10.02 -7.41 -8.14
C GLN A 52 -9.80 -6.39 -9.25
N LYS A 53 -10.35 -5.20 -9.09
CA LYS A 53 -10.10 -4.05 -9.95
C LYS A 53 -9.79 -2.83 -9.10
N ASN A 54 -8.70 -2.15 -9.45
CA ASN A 54 -8.28 -0.91 -8.83
C ASN A 54 -8.07 0.14 -9.92
N ALA A 55 -8.54 1.35 -9.68
CA ALA A 55 -8.26 2.50 -10.53
C ALA A 55 -7.91 3.70 -9.65
N GLU A 56 -6.97 4.50 -10.09
CA GLU A 56 -6.55 5.71 -9.38
C GLU A 56 -6.23 6.83 -10.36
N ILE A 57 -6.68 8.03 -10.02
CA ILE A 57 -6.18 9.28 -10.57
C ILE A 57 -5.77 10.17 -9.41
N SER A 58 -4.53 10.65 -9.42
CA SER A 58 -4.02 11.47 -8.35
C SER A 58 -3.03 12.53 -8.81
N ARG A 59 -2.90 13.58 -7.99
CA ARG A 59 -1.93 14.65 -8.15
C ARG A 59 -1.25 14.94 -6.82
N GLY A 60 0.08 15.04 -6.89
CA GLY A 60 0.94 15.39 -5.75
C GLY A 60 1.62 16.74 -5.94
N ILE A 61 1.80 17.45 -4.82
CA ILE A 61 2.55 18.70 -4.73
C ILE A 61 3.52 18.65 -3.56
N SER A 62 4.63 19.35 -3.69
CA SER A 62 5.64 19.49 -2.65
C SER A 62 6.34 20.85 -2.77
N ALA A 63 6.83 21.39 -1.66
CA ALA A 63 7.75 22.51 -1.67
C ALA A 63 9.20 22.09 -2.04
N GLY A 64 9.47 20.78 -2.17
CA GLY A 64 10.79 20.21 -2.29
C GLY A 64 11.46 20.05 -0.92
N LEU A 65 12.77 19.99 -0.93
CA LEU A 65 13.58 19.88 0.30
C LEU A 65 13.70 21.26 0.96
N VAL A 66 13.16 21.39 2.16
CA VAL A 66 13.20 22.61 2.98
C VAL A 66 13.64 22.24 4.40
N ASP A 67 14.72 22.84 4.88
CA ASP A 67 15.30 22.59 6.20
C ASP A 67 15.56 21.11 6.49
N GLY A 68 16.07 20.38 5.50
CA GLY A 68 16.36 18.95 5.62
C GLY A 68 15.14 18.03 5.62
N ILE A 69 13.93 18.55 5.32
CA ILE A 69 12.69 17.76 5.28
C ILE A 69 11.94 18.03 3.99
N THR A 70 11.54 16.97 3.31
CA THR A 70 10.60 17.04 2.18
C THR A 70 9.21 16.69 2.67
N ARG A 71 8.22 17.56 2.37
CA ARG A 71 6.80 17.33 2.66
C ARG A 71 6.02 17.27 1.35
N ARG A 72 5.21 16.23 1.21
CA ARG A 72 4.42 15.94 0.01
C ARG A 72 2.97 15.77 0.38
N TYR A 73 2.11 16.30 -0.47
CA TYR A 73 0.66 16.16 -0.35
C TYR A 73 0.14 15.58 -1.65
N VAL A 74 -0.65 14.53 -1.57
CA VAL A 74 -1.28 13.89 -2.71
C VAL A 74 -2.79 13.90 -2.50
N VAL A 75 -3.53 14.25 -3.53
CA VAL A 75 -4.99 14.17 -3.56
C VAL A 75 -5.42 13.42 -4.80
N GLY A 76 -6.51 12.67 -4.71
CA GLY A 76 -6.98 11.90 -5.85
C GLY A 76 -8.34 11.25 -5.62
N LEU A 77 -8.72 10.44 -6.60
CA LEU A 77 -9.86 9.54 -6.54
C LEU A 77 -9.35 8.13 -6.73
N ARG A 78 -9.91 7.19 -5.96
CA ARG A 78 -9.61 5.77 -6.03
C ARG A 78 -10.89 4.97 -6.13
N GLU A 79 -10.88 3.97 -7.01
CA GLU A 79 -11.87 2.90 -7.08
C GLU A 79 -11.21 1.60 -6.66
N GLU A 80 -11.86 0.85 -5.78
CA GLU A 80 -11.47 -0.50 -5.36
C GLU A 80 -12.68 -1.40 -5.47
N LYS A 81 -12.58 -2.47 -6.25
CA LYS A 81 -13.65 -3.42 -6.44
C LYS A 81 -13.14 -4.84 -6.26
N TYR A 82 -13.83 -5.60 -5.43
CA TYR A 82 -13.57 -7.00 -5.17
C TYR A 82 -14.87 -7.78 -5.37
N ASN A 83 -14.85 -8.76 -6.26
CA ASN A 83 -15.96 -9.70 -6.44
C ASN A 83 -15.44 -11.11 -6.16
N TYR A 84 -16.29 -11.90 -5.53
CA TYR A 84 -15.97 -13.27 -5.15
C TYR A 84 -16.95 -14.24 -5.77
N ALA A 85 -16.45 -15.32 -6.35
CA ALA A 85 -17.25 -16.37 -6.95
C ALA A 85 -16.69 -17.76 -6.58
N GLN A 86 -17.46 -18.78 -6.82
CA GLN A 86 -16.97 -20.16 -6.69
C GLN A 86 -15.88 -20.44 -7.71
N GLY A 87 -14.83 -21.14 -7.32
CA GLY A 87 -13.80 -21.64 -8.21
C GLY A 87 -14.32 -22.75 -9.13
N ASN A 88 -13.55 -23.09 -10.16
CA ASN A 88 -13.99 -24.01 -11.22
C ASN A 88 -13.72 -25.49 -10.92
N ARG A 89 -12.84 -25.81 -9.95
CA ARG A 89 -12.34 -27.17 -9.73
C ARG A 89 -12.77 -27.78 -8.40
N LEU A 90 -12.96 -26.96 -7.39
CA LEU A 90 -13.33 -27.38 -6.05
C LEU A 90 -14.60 -26.64 -5.58
N PRO A 91 -15.32 -27.17 -4.60
CA PRO A 91 -16.48 -26.48 -4.05
C PRO A 91 -16.07 -25.15 -3.40
N ALA A 92 -16.97 -24.19 -3.37
CA ALA A 92 -16.82 -22.99 -2.58
C ALA A 92 -16.81 -23.31 -1.07
N PRO A 93 -16.19 -22.47 -0.23
CA PRO A 93 -16.38 -22.53 1.21
C PRO A 93 -17.85 -22.24 1.56
N ASN A 94 -18.28 -22.67 2.74
CA ASN A 94 -19.67 -22.49 3.19
C ASN A 94 -20.16 -21.03 3.15
N THR A 95 -19.22 -20.08 3.30
CA THR A 95 -19.48 -18.63 3.20
C THR A 95 -18.44 -18.02 2.29
N LEU A 96 -18.89 -17.42 1.18
CA LEU A 96 -18.04 -16.59 0.33
C LEU A 96 -17.84 -15.22 1.02
N PRO A 97 -16.65 -14.59 0.86
CA PRO A 97 -16.50 -13.20 1.24
C PRO A 97 -17.52 -12.32 0.52
N GLN A 98 -17.92 -11.23 1.15
CA GLN A 98 -18.82 -10.27 0.52
C GLN A 98 -18.10 -9.46 -0.56
N ASP A 99 -18.82 -9.18 -1.63
CA ASP A 99 -18.34 -8.26 -2.66
C ASP A 99 -18.17 -6.87 -2.07
N LEU A 100 -17.14 -6.17 -2.52
CA LEU A 100 -16.83 -4.82 -2.08
C LEU A 100 -16.66 -3.91 -3.28
N SER A 101 -17.27 -2.73 -3.23
CA SER A 101 -17.07 -1.68 -4.23
C SER A 101 -16.97 -0.33 -3.53
N LEU A 102 -15.83 0.33 -3.65
CA LEU A 102 -15.54 1.62 -3.05
C LEU A 102 -15.13 2.61 -4.14
N VAL A 103 -15.65 3.84 -4.08
CA VAL A 103 -15.19 4.96 -4.90
C VAL A 103 -15.05 6.17 -4.01
N TYR A 104 -13.82 6.59 -3.78
CA TYR A 104 -13.57 7.62 -2.79
C TYR A 104 -12.48 8.63 -3.16
N PRO A 105 -12.68 9.91 -2.85
CA PRO A 105 -11.61 10.88 -2.77
C PRO A 105 -10.68 10.51 -1.62
N PHE A 106 -9.40 10.75 -1.81
CA PHE A 106 -8.39 10.56 -0.78
C PHE A 106 -7.39 11.69 -0.74
N MET A 107 -6.76 11.83 0.41
CA MET A 107 -5.62 12.70 0.63
C MET A 107 -4.52 11.92 1.36
N GLU A 108 -3.28 12.11 0.94
CA GLU A 108 -2.11 11.56 1.59
C GLU A 108 -1.11 12.67 1.92
N TYR A 109 -0.47 12.53 3.05
CA TYR A 109 0.66 13.33 3.49
C TYR A 109 1.88 12.44 3.65
N GLU A 110 3.03 12.90 3.17
CA GLU A 110 4.31 12.23 3.35
C GLU A 110 5.35 13.23 3.84
N SER A 111 6.15 12.83 4.82
CA SER A 111 7.30 13.57 5.34
C SER A 111 8.53 12.68 5.28
N ILE A 112 9.61 13.17 4.66
CA ILE A 112 10.87 12.46 4.50
C ILE A 112 11.98 13.38 5.00
N GLU A 113 12.74 12.91 5.98
CA GLU A 113 13.95 13.57 6.46
C GLU A 113 15.13 13.22 5.56
N ASP A 114 15.83 14.25 5.05
CA ASP A 114 17.04 14.10 4.23
C ASP A 114 18.24 13.88 5.16
N ASN A 115 18.44 12.65 5.60
CA ASN A 115 19.53 12.29 6.49
C ASN A 115 20.19 10.99 6.03
N PHE A 116 21.50 11.04 5.76
CA PHE A 116 22.26 9.92 5.27
C PHE A 116 23.50 9.68 6.12
N ALA A 117 23.89 8.43 6.25
CA ALA A 117 25.16 8.03 6.82
C ALA A 117 25.95 7.19 5.81
N LEU A 118 27.25 7.42 5.78
CA LEU A 118 28.17 6.57 5.03
C LEU A 118 28.35 5.25 5.78
N ALA A 119 28.05 4.17 5.13
CA ALA A 119 28.20 2.82 5.64
C ALA A 119 29.11 2.02 4.71
N TYR A 120 29.79 1.01 5.25
CA TYR A 120 30.69 0.15 4.50
C TYR A 120 30.30 -1.31 4.71
N ASN A 121 30.22 -2.08 3.61
CA ASN A 121 29.87 -3.51 3.63
C ASN A 121 28.49 -3.85 4.20
N ILE A 122 27.45 -3.06 3.96
CA ILE A 122 26.10 -3.39 4.40
C ILE A 122 25.38 -4.28 3.38
N SER A 123 25.21 -3.82 2.15
CA SER A 123 24.55 -4.59 1.07
C SER A 123 25.53 -5.14 0.06
N GLN A 124 26.69 -4.48 -0.12
CA GLN A 124 27.70 -4.87 -1.08
C GLN A 124 29.07 -4.97 -0.40
N ILE A 125 29.82 -6.05 -0.73
CA ILE A 125 31.16 -6.27 -0.20
C ILE A 125 32.15 -5.27 -0.84
N TYR A 126 33.02 -4.68 -0.01
CA TYR A 126 34.05 -3.68 -0.38
C TYR A 126 33.53 -2.39 -1.02
N ARG A 127 32.31 -1.98 -0.69
CA ARG A 127 31.74 -0.72 -1.17
C ARG A 127 31.28 0.18 -0.03
N THR A 128 31.47 1.48 -0.23
CA THR A 128 30.83 2.51 0.60
C THR A 128 29.44 2.77 0.02
N GLU A 129 28.44 2.78 0.87
CA GLU A 129 27.03 2.96 0.54
C GLU A 129 26.47 4.14 1.32
N ASP A 130 25.64 4.96 0.65
CA ASP A 130 24.84 5.99 1.31
C ASP A 130 23.61 5.33 1.90
N LEU A 131 23.56 5.25 3.21
CA LEU A 131 22.45 4.69 3.95
C LEU A 131 21.50 5.81 4.38
N SER A 132 20.25 5.78 3.92
CA SER A 132 19.22 6.69 4.41
C SER A 132 18.88 6.32 5.87
N ILE A 133 19.19 7.24 6.78
CA ILE A 133 18.91 7.12 8.22
C ILE A 133 17.83 8.13 8.67
N GLY A 134 17.21 8.82 7.73
CA GLY A 134 16.15 9.78 7.99
C GLY A 134 14.81 9.12 8.32
N LYS A 135 14.03 9.81 9.11
CA LYS A 135 12.65 9.43 9.41
C LYS A 135 11.75 9.60 8.20
N GLN A 136 10.87 8.64 8.00
CA GLN A 136 9.83 8.71 6.98
C GLN A 136 8.47 8.46 7.63
N LEU A 137 7.51 9.31 7.33
CA LEU A 137 6.13 9.18 7.77
C LEU A 137 5.21 9.37 6.57
N ARG A 138 4.25 8.47 6.40
CA ARG A 138 3.17 8.61 5.42
C ARG A 138 1.85 8.33 6.12
N PHE A 139 0.85 9.15 5.82
CA PHE A 139 -0.51 8.99 6.31
C PHE A 139 -1.49 9.33 5.20
N GLY A 140 -2.52 8.51 5.02
CA GLY A 140 -3.56 8.70 4.03
C GLY A 140 -4.94 8.50 4.63
N VAL A 141 -5.89 9.29 4.17
CA VAL A 141 -7.30 9.20 4.51
C VAL A 141 -8.15 9.27 3.25
N GLY A 142 -9.11 8.38 3.13
CA GLY A 142 -10.13 8.38 2.10
C GLY A 142 -11.52 8.19 2.70
N TYR A 143 -12.56 8.67 2.02
CA TYR A 143 -13.93 8.52 2.48
C TYR A 143 -14.83 8.17 1.31
N ASP A 144 -15.44 6.98 1.39
CA ASP A 144 -16.48 6.55 0.46
C ASP A 144 -17.86 6.94 1.02
N PRO A 145 -18.56 7.90 0.39
CA PRO A 145 -19.87 8.32 0.83
C PRO A 145 -20.99 7.38 0.41
N ALA A 146 -20.71 6.43 -0.49
CA ALA A 146 -21.71 5.50 -1.01
C ALA A 146 -21.89 4.29 -0.07
N GLY A 147 -23.02 3.60 -0.21
CA GLY A 147 -23.30 2.40 0.55
C GLY A 147 -23.14 2.58 2.07
N ASP A 148 -22.19 1.84 2.66
CA ASP A 148 -22.00 1.79 4.12
C ASP A 148 -21.18 2.95 4.68
N GLN A 149 -20.82 3.94 3.87
CA GLN A 149 -20.05 5.13 4.30
C GLN A 149 -18.73 4.74 5.00
N ARG A 150 -17.77 4.28 4.22
CA ARG A 150 -16.49 3.79 4.75
C ARG A 150 -15.43 4.87 4.83
N LEU A 151 -14.75 4.95 5.96
CA LEU A 151 -13.52 5.71 6.13
C LEU A 151 -12.33 4.77 5.94
N VAL A 152 -11.46 5.09 4.99
CA VAL A 152 -10.23 4.34 4.70
C VAL A 152 -9.05 5.08 5.30
N LEU A 153 -8.29 4.41 6.15
CA LEU A 153 -7.07 4.95 6.77
C LEU A 153 -5.88 4.07 6.41
N GLN A 154 -4.78 4.69 6.06
CA GLN A 154 -3.53 3.99 5.78
C GLN A 154 -2.34 4.82 6.20
N GLY A 155 -1.22 4.15 6.48
CA GLY A 155 -0.01 4.87 6.77
C GLY A 155 1.19 3.96 6.95
N SER A 156 2.35 4.59 6.98
CA SER A 156 3.61 3.96 7.30
C SER A 156 4.51 4.91 8.05
N ALA A 157 5.33 4.37 8.92
CA ALA A 157 6.39 5.09 9.59
C ALA A 157 7.65 4.22 9.59
N SER A 158 8.81 4.83 9.37
CA SER A 158 10.10 4.15 9.47
C SER A 158 11.15 5.10 10.00
N ASP A 159 12.14 4.54 10.68
CA ASP A 159 13.32 5.24 11.16
C ASP A 159 14.51 4.29 11.19
N THR A 160 15.70 4.85 11.03
CA THR A 160 16.95 4.11 11.06
C THR A 160 17.91 4.77 12.04
N LEU A 161 18.23 4.07 13.10
CA LEU A 161 19.13 4.53 14.14
C LEU A 161 20.53 3.93 13.95
N LEU A 162 21.52 4.78 13.78
CA LEU A 162 22.92 4.38 13.75
C LEU A 162 23.56 4.68 15.12
N SER A 163 23.93 3.62 15.84
CA SER A 163 24.64 3.76 17.14
C SER A 163 26.10 4.12 16.93
N GLN A 164 26.71 4.80 17.91
CA GLN A 164 28.16 5.07 17.97
C GLN A 164 29.01 3.80 17.88
N ARG A 165 28.46 2.64 18.26
CA ARG A 165 29.11 1.32 18.13
C ARG A 165 28.94 0.68 16.75
N LYS A 166 28.53 1.44 15.71
CA LYS A 166 28.25 0.97 14.34
C LYS A 166 27.14 -0.10 14.28
N MET A 167 26.26 -0.14 15.28
CA MET A 167 25.04 -0.94 15.19
C MET A 167 23.97 -0.13 14.45
N LEU A 168 23.33 -0.77 13.51
CA LEU A 168 22.19 -0.26 12.74
C LEU A 168 20.91 -0.90 13.29
N LEU A 169 19.96 -0.09 13.71
CA LEU A 169 18.61 -0.50 14.03
C LEU A 169 17.66 0.19 13.06
N GLN A 170 17.02 -0.58 12.23
CA GLN A 170 15.97 -0.10 11.32
C GLN A 170 14.64 -0.69 11.75
N TRP A 171 13.60 0.13 11.77
CA TRP A 171 12.24 -0.33 11.98
C TRP A 171 11.30 0.29 10.95
N ARG A 172 10.25 -0.43 10.61
CA ARG A 172 9.17 0.02 9.74
C ARG A 172 7.84 -0.51 10.26
N GLY A 173 6.89 0.39 10.42
CA GLY A 173 5.50 0.06 10.71
C GLY A 173 4.60 0.45 9.56
N ASN A 174 3.65 -0.40 9.21
CA ASN A 174 2.62 -0.12 8.23
C ASN A 174 1.27 -0.43 8.85
N TRP A 175 0.27 0.37 8.55
CA TRP A 175 -1.11 0.14 8.99
C TRP A 175 -2.09 0.47 7.89
N TYR A 176 -3.19 -0.24 7.90
CA TYR A 176 -4.34 -0.04 7.03
C TYR A 176 -5.59 -0.43 7.78
N GLY A 177 -6.71 0.26 7.54
CA GLY A 177 -8.00 -0.13 8.09
C GLY A 177 -9.14 0.60 7.42
N ARG A 178 -10.30 -0.05 7.40
CA ARG A 178 -11.56 0.53 6.98
C ARG A 178 -12.52 0.57 8.16
N TRP A 179 -13.09 1.73 8.40
CA TRP A 179 -14.16 1.93 9.37
C TRP A 179 -15.48 2.00 8.63
N ASN A 180 -16.37 1.05 8.88
CA ASN A 180 -17.75 1.08 8.40
C ASN A 180 -18.59 1.89 9.36
N ARG A 181 -19.15 3.00 8.89
CA ARG A 181 -19.92 3.91 9.72
C ARG A 181 -21.27 3.34 10.11
N ASN A 182 -21.92 2.58 9.21
CA ASN A 182 -23.24 2.00 9.46
C ASN A 182 -23.18 0.91 10.52
N ASP A 183 -22.18 0.05 10.46
CA ASP A 183 -21.96 -1.04 11.41
C ASP A 183 -21.17 -0.59 12.66
N ASN A 184 -20.63 0.64 12.62
CA ASN A 184 -19.77 1.20 13.66
C ASN A 184 -18.61 0.26 14.02
N ALA A 185 -17.98 -0.34 13.00
CA ALA A 185 -16.96 -1.38 13.15
C ALA A 185 -15.77 -1.19 12.21
N TRP A 186 -14.60 -1.66 12.63
CA TRP A 186 -13.44 -1.79 11.77
C TRP A 186 -13.54 -3.03 10.91
N GLU A 187 -13.25 -2.87 9.63
CA GLU A 187 -13.10 -3.94 8.64
C GLU A 187 -11.64 -3.99 8.16
N ASP A 188 -11.15 -5.19 7.86
CA ASP A 188 -9.83 -5.42 7.23
C ASP A 188 -8.67 -4.61 7.82
N THR A 189 -8.57 -4.62 9.13
CA THR A 189 -7.45 -3.95 9.81
C THR A 189 -6.18 -4.77 9.68
N LEU A 190 -5.12 -4.15 9.17
CA LEU A 190 -3.80 -4.74 9.01
C LEU A 190 -2.76 -3.86 9.72
N ILE A 191 -1.94 -4.46 10.55
CA ILE A 191 -0.79 -3.81 11.16
C ILE A 191 0.42 -4.74 10.99
N ASN A 192 1.46 -4.23 10.33
CA ASN A 192 2.74 -4.92 10.15
C ASN A 192 3.84 -4.12 10.80
N PHE A 193 4.78 -4.79 11.43
CA PHE A 193 5.97 -4.19 12.02
C PHE A 193 7.19 -5.09 11.73
N ASP A 194 8.27 -4.47 11.15
CA ASP A 194 9.54 -5.11 10.80
C ASP A 194 10.70 -4.47 11.57
#